data_a5cd1c36ea381a67e78b99623980582b
#
_entry.id   a5cd1c36ea381a67e78b99623980582b
#
_cell.length_a   1.000
_cell.length_b   1.000
_cell.length_c   1.000
_cell.angle_alpha   90.00
_cell.angle_beta   90.00
_cell.angle_gamma   90.00
#
_symmetry.space_group_name_H-M   'P 1'
#
loop_
_entity.id
_entity.type
_entity.pdbx_description
1 polymer ?
#
loop_
_entity_poly.entity_id
_entity_poly.type
_entity_poly.pdbx_seq_one_letter_code
_entity_poly.pdbx_strand_id
1 'polypeptide(L)'
;MSKNLHFKKNETGYHKHAVIQLAEWVNGIIEKEFYIDSSIVFVPDVVCYKNGIITSIYEVVYSHPIDGKKLGMIQNWCYRNATELSLFEVSADWILKQTEKPERIRTMEYYDISFYEEDEFKANIPPNFKEINEPF
;
A
#
# COMPACT_ATOMS: atom_id res chain seq x y z
N MET A 1 21.39 -0.27 11.88
CA MET A 1 21.10 -0.20 11.54
C MET A 1 20.69 -0.29 11.07
N SER A 2 20.67 -0.24 10.85
CA SER A 2 20.24 -0.39 10.31
C SER A 2 20.16 -0.37 9.53
N LYS A 3 20.57 -0.17 9.46
CA LYS A 3 20.50 -0.19 8.43
C LYS A 3 20.06 -1.01 7.71
N ASN A 4 20.13 -1.65 8.07
CA ASN A 4 19.66 -2.50 7.41
C ASN A 4 18.47 -2.45 7.01
N LEU A 5 17.93 -1.68 7.28
CA LEU A 5 16.69 -1.46 6.72
C LEU A 5 16.90 -0.87 5.39
N HIS A 6 16.39 -1.49 4.39
CA HIS A 6 16.59 -1.05 3.05
C HIS A 6 15.45 -0.18 2.65
N PHE A 7 15.39 0.98 3.23
CA PHE A 7 14.33 1.89 2.88
C PHE A 7 14.54 2.45 1.49
N LYS A 8 13.49 2.92 0.89
CA LYS A 8 13.57 3.55 -0.39
C LYS A 8 14.53 4.70 -0.32
N LYS A 9 15.20 4.94 -1.42
CA LYS A 9 16.33 5.82 -1.46
C LYS A 9 16.04 7.21 -0.90
N ASN A 10 14.89 7.77 -1.17
CA ASN A 10 14.58 9.12 -0.76
C ASN A 10 13.67 9.23 0.44
N GLU A 11 13.52 8.14 1.14
CA GLU A 11 12.68 8.16 2.32
C GLU A 11 13.35 8.89 3.46
N THR A 12 12.59 9.72 4.15
CA THR A 12 13.10 10.42 5.32
C THR A 12 12.95 9.53 6.54
N GLY A 13 13.66 9.88 7.62
CA GLY A 13 13.50 9.18 8.88
C GLY A 13 12.08 9.26 9.39
N TYR A 14 11.41 10.37 9.14
CA TYR A 14 10.04 10.58 9.55
C TYR A 14 9.13 9.55 8.86
N HIS A 15 9.28 9.39 7.57
CA HIS A 15 8.50 8.43 6.81
C HIS A 15 8.79 7.00 7.28
N LYS A 16 10.06 6.70 7.51
CA LYS A 16 10.45 5.39 8.00
C LYS A 16 9.77 5.03 9.31
N HIS A 17 9.76 5.97 10.24
CA HIS A 17 9.14 5.73 11.52
C HIS A 17 7.66 5.44 11.37
N ALA A 18 7.00 6.19 10.49
CA ALA A 18 5.59 5.99 10.27
C ALA A 18 5.32 4.60 9.66
N VAL A 19 6.14 4.19 8.70
CA VAL A 19 5.98 2.89 8.07
C VAL A 19 6.15 1.77 9.09
N ILE A 20 7.18 1.85 9.91
CA ILE A 20 7.43 0.83 10.92
C ILE A 20 6.27 0.76 11.91
N GLN A 21 5.80 1.92 12.34
CA GLN A 21 4.72 1.97 13.31
C GLN A 21 3.44 1.38 12.73
N LEU A 22 3.11 1.74 11.50
CA LEU A 22 1.92 1.22 10.86
C LEU A 22 2.02 -0.30 10.68
N ALA A 23 3.18 -0.77 10.24
CA ALA A 23 3.38 -2.20 10.04
C ALA A 23 3.16 -2.97 11.33
N GLU A 24 3.60 -2.40 12.44
CA GLU A 24 3.40 -3.03 13.73
C GLU A 24 1.91 -3.10 14.08
N TRP A 25 1.19 -2.01 13.85
CA TRP A 25 -0.24 -1.97 14.17
C TRP A 25 -1.05 -2.97 13.36
N VAL A 26 -0.71 -3.16 12.08
CA VAL A 26 -1.49 -4.02 11.21
C VAL A 26 -0.87 -5.39 10.99
N ASN A 27 0.23 -5.68 11.68
CA ASN A 27 0.95 -6.94 11.52
C ASN A 27 1.40 -7.13 10.09
N GLY A 28 1.91 -6.08 9.50
CA GLY A 28 2.31 -6.10 8.10
C GLY A 28 3.79 -6.33 7.92
N ILE A 29 4.17 -6.56 6.68
CA ILE A 29 5.55 -6.77 6.27
C ILE A 29 5.99 -5.53 5.52
N ILE A 30 7.17 -5.00 5.86
CA ILE A 30 7.69 -3.84 5.14
C ILE A 30 8.64 -4.30 4.04
N GLU A 31 8.73 -3.47 3.01
CA GLU A 31 9.72 -3.64 1.94
C GLU A 31 9.60 -4.96 1.20
N LYS A 32 8.39 -5.48 1.09
CA LYS A 32 8.17 -6.68 0.30
C LYS A 32 8.23 -6.30 -1.17
N GLU A 33 9.10 -6.98 -1.91
CA GLU A 33 9.24 -6.72 -3.35
C GLU A 33 8.24 -7.57 -4.13
N PHE A 34 7.64 -6.96 -5.12
CA PHE A 34 6.69 -7.65 -6.00
C PHE A 34 7.30 -7.73 -7.39
N TYR A 35 7.19 -8.88 -8.00
CA TYR A 35 7.88 -9.19 -9.25
C TYR A 35 6.92 -9.55 -10.36
N ILE A 36 7.31 -9.19 -11.57
CA ILE A 36 6.73 -9.77 -12.79
C ILE A 36 7.92 -10.21 -13.62
N ASP A 37 7.95 -11.49 -13.99
CA ASP A 37 9.01 -12.04 -14.82
C ASP A 37 10.40 -11.71 -14.29
N SER A 38 10.60 -11.89 -13.01
CA SER A 38 11.89 -11.70 -12.36
C SER A 38 12.32 -10.24 -12.21
N SER A 39 11.47 -9.31 -12.58
CA SER A 39 11.77 -7.89 -12.40
C SER A 39 10.90 -7.33 -11.29
N ILE A 40 11.51 -6.50 -10.45
CA ILE A 40 10.76 -5.82 -9.40
C ILE A 40 9.88 -4.76 -10.04
N VAL A 41 8.58 -4.81 -9.77
CA VAL A 41 7.67 -3.84 -10.35
C VAL A 41 7.18 -2.82 -9.35
N PHE A 42 7.09 -3.19 -8.07
CA PHE A 42 6.79 -2.20 -7.04
C PHE A 42 7.17 -2.78 -5.68
N VAL A 43 7.38 -1.87 -4.73
CA VAL A 43 7.70 -2.22 -3.36
C VAL A 43 6.80 -1.34 -2.48
N PRO A 44 5.71 -1.90 -1.98
CA PRO A 44 4.81 -1.10 -1.12
C PRO A 44 5.42 -0.89 0.25
N ASP A 45 4.91 0.12 0.95
CA ASP A 45 5.41 0.39 2.29
C ASP A 45 5.07 -0.73 3.25
N VAL A 46 3.84 -1.22 3.24
CA VAL A 46 3.40 -2.29 4.15
C VAL A 46 2.46 -3.21 3.40
N VAL A 47 2.63 -4.51 3.60
CA VAL A 47 1.79 -5.53 2.97
C VAL A 47 1.23 -6.44 4.04
N CYS A 48 -0.04 -6.76 3.94
CA CYS A 48 -0.68 -7.67 4.88
C CYS A 48 -1.18 -8.91 4.17
N TYR A 49 -1.03 -10.03 4.86
CA TYR A 49 -1.49 -11.32 4.39
C TYR A 49 -2.41 -11.93 5.42
N LYS A 50 -3.32 -12.76 4.95
CA LYS A 50 -4.16 -13.54 5.83
C LYS A 50 -4.14 -14.96 5.29
N ASN A 51 -3.68 -15.90 6.13
CA ASN A 51 -3.58 -17.30 5.71
C ASN A 51 -2.77 -17.45 4.43
N GLY A 52 -1.68 -16.68 4.34
CA GLY A 52 -0.78 -16.77 3.19
C GLY A 52 -1.26 -16.07 1.95
N ILE A 53 -2.43 -15.43 2.00
CA ILE A 53 -2.99 -14.75 0.85
C ILE A 53 -2.94 -13.25 1.12
N ILE A 54 -2.43 -12.50 0.15
CA ILE A 54 -2.34 -11.06 0.31
C ILE A 54 -3.75 -10.46 0.39
N THR A 55 -3.94 -9.56 1.35
CA THR A 55 -5.23 -8.91 1.53
C THR A 55 -5.15 -7.42 1.29
N SER A 56 -4.04 -6.78 1.66
CA SER A 56 -3.97 -5.33 1.58
C SER A 56 -2.55 -4.84 1.48
N ILE A 57 -2.44 -3.66 0.91
CA ILE A 57 -1.20 -2.91 0.80
C ILE A 57 -1.48 -1.55 1.40
N TYR A 58 -0.55 -1.05 2.19
CA TYR A 58 -0.64 0.30 2.74
C TYR A 58 0.52 1.13 2.20
N GLU A 59 0.19 2.33 1.73
CA GLU A 59 1.19 3.31 1.36
C GLU A 59 1.11 4.45 2.35
N VAL A 60 2.24 4.78 2.94
CA VAL A 60 2.31 5.86 3.92
C VAL A 60 2.66 7.13 3.17
N VAL A 61 1.76 8.08 3.24
CA VAL A 61 1.86 9.31 2.45
C VAL A 61 2.39 10.42 3.34
N TYR A 62 3.48 11.04 2.92
CA TYR A 62 4.04 12.18 3.62
C TYR A 62 3.60 13.47 2.92
N SER A 63 3.87 13.57 1.64
CA SER A 63 3.52 14.77 0.92
C SER A 63 2.83 14.49 -0.40
N HIS A 64 2.96 13.29 -0.93
CA HIS A 64 2.41 12.98 -2.24
C HIS A 64 1.62 11.68 -2.17
N PRO A 65 0.40 11.68 -2.70
CA PRO A 65 -0.35 10.42 -2.79
C PRO A 65 0.28 9.49 -3.81
N ILE A 66 -0.20 8.26 -3.82
CA ILE A 66 0.27 7.28 -4.81
C ILE A 66 -0.08 7.80 -6.20
N ASP A 67 0.84 7.68 -7.14
CA ASP A 67 0.57 8.16 -8.49
C ASP A 67 -0.06 7.06 -9.33
N GLY A 68 -0.57 7.48 -10.49
CA GLY A 68 -1.26 6.56 -11.37
C GLY A 68 -0.37 5.47 -11.92
N LYS A 69 0.92 5.75 -12.08
CA LYS A 69 1.84 4.77 -12.58
C LYS A 69 2.00 3.60 -11.63
N LYS A 70 2.18 3.91 -10.34
CA LYS A 70 2.33 2.87 -9.36
C LYS A 70 1.02 2.09 -9.20
N LEU A 71 -0.09 2.79 -9.22
CA LEU A 71 -1.39 2.15 -9.13
C LEU A 71 -1.57 1.18 -10.30
N GLY A 72 -1.17 1.59 -11.50
CA GLY A 72 -1.25 0.73 -12.66
C GLY A 72 -0.37 -0.51 -12.56
N MET A 73 0.79 -0.37 -11.95
CA MET A 73 1.68 -1.50 -11.75
C MET A 73 1.10 -2.51 -10.78
N ILE A 74 0.48 -2.03 -9.71
CA ILE A 74 -0.17 -2.91 -8.75
C ILE A 74 -1.33 -3.63 -9.40
N GLN A 75 -2.11 -2.91 -10.19
CA GLN A 75 -3.23 -3.49 -10.91
C GLN A 75 -2.78 -4.58 -11.86
N ASN A 76 -1.72 -4.31 -12.61
CA ASN A 76 -1.20 -5.28 -13.56
C ASN A 76 -0.70 -6.54 -12.85
N TRP A 77 -0.05 -6.34 -11.71
CA TRP A 77 0.42 -7.48 -10.92
C TRP A 77 -0.76 -8.31 -10.45
N CYS A 78 -1.83 -7.67 -9.99
CA CYS A 78 -3.02 -8.37 -9.54
C CYS A 78 -3.64 -9.18 -10.69
N TYR A 79 -3.70 -8.57 -11.86
CA TYR A 79 -4.25 -9.26 -13.03
C TYR A 79 -3.42 -10.50 -13.36
N ARG A 80 -2.11 -10.35 -13.40
CA ARG A 80 -1.24 -11.47 -13.79
C ARG A 80 -1.23 -12.59 -12.76
N ASN A 81 -1.52 -12.27 -11.52
CA ASN A 81 -1.49 -13.26 -10.45
C ASN A 81 -2.88 -13.68 -10.00
N ALA A 82 -3.91 -13.29 -10.72
CA ALA A 82 -5.30 -13.63 -10.41
C ALA A 82 -5.59 -13.34 -8.94
N THR A 83 -5.21 -12.16 -8.51
CA THR A 83 -5.27 -11.78 -7.11
C THR A 83 -5.98 -10.46 -6.96
N GLU A 84 -6.69 -10.29 -5.85
CA GLU A 84 -7.30 -9.01 -5.56
C GLU A 84 -6.83 -8.56 -4.18
N LEU A 85 -6.78 -7.26 -3.99
CA LEU A 85 -6.36 -6.70 -2.72
C LEU A 85 -6.92 -5.30 -2.58
N SER A 86 -6.82 -4.78 -1.36
CA SER A 86 -7.17 -3.39 -1.10
C SER A 86 -5.90 -2.59 -0.89
N LEU A 87 -5.87 -1.40 -1.42
CA LEU A 87 -4.74 -0.50 -1.29
C LEU A 87 -5.19 0.70 -0.48
N PHE A 88 -4.46 1.01 0.58
CA PHE A 88 -4.81 2.11 1.48
C PHE A 88 -3.70 3.13 1.54
N GLU A 89 -4.08 4.40 1.54
CA GLU A 89 -3.12 5.48 1.78
C GLU A 89 -3.36 6.02 3.17
N VAL A 90 -2.30 6.11 3.96
CA VAL A 90 -2.39 6.56 5.35
C VAL A 90 -1.38 7.68 5.56
N SER A 91 -1.80 8.73 6.24
CA SER A 91 -0.95 9.88 6.47
C SER A 91 0.15 9.57 7.48
N ALA A 92 1.40 9.87 7.12
CA ALA A 92 2.51 9.72 8.04
C ALA A 92 2.31 10.59 9.27
N ASP A 93 1.81 11.82 9.07
CA ASP A 93 1.57 12.72 10.18
C ASP A 93 0.56 12.13 11.16
N TRP A 94 -0.51 11.56 10.61
CA TRP A 94 -1.52 10.97 11.47
C TRP A 94 -0.95 9.81 12.28
N ILE A 95 -0.17 8.95 11.62
CA ILE A 95 0.42 7.80 12.30
C ILE A 95 1.27 8.24 13.48
N LEU A 96 2.12 9.22 13.25
CA LEU A 96 3.10 9.62 14.26
C LEU A 96 2.52 10.50 15.36
N LYS A 97 1.30 10.97 15.20
CA LYS A 97 0.63 11.70 16.25
C LYS A 97 -0.07 10.79 17.25
N GLN A 98 -0.19 9.51 16.95
CA GLN A 98 -0.84 8.58 17.85
C GLN A 98 0.13 8.19 18.95
N THR A 99 -0.35 8.22 20.19
CA THR A 99 0.49 7.86 21.31
C THR A 99 0.38 6.38 21.64
N GLU A 100 -0.63 5.73 21.08
CA GLU A 100 -0.81 4.30 21.25
C GLU A 100 -1.54 3.78 20.05
N LYS A 101 -1.66 2.47 19.94
CA LYS A 101 -2.32 1.86 18.81
C LYS A 101 -3.77 2.32 18.75
N PRO A 102 -4.21 2.88 17.62
CA PRO A 102 -5.60 3.31 17.49
C PRO A 102 -6.52 2.11 17.29
N GLU A 103 -7.79 2.31 17.57
CA GLU A 103 -8.77 1.27 17.32
C GLU A 103 -8.94 1.01 15.84
N ARG A 104 -8.78 2.05 15.04
CA ARG A 104 -8.95 1.96 13.60
C ARG A 104 -7.85 2.74 12.92
N ILE A 105 -7.47 2.26 11.75
CA ILE A 105 -6.52 2.99 10.92
C ILE A 105 -7.30 4.00 10.10
N ARG A 106 -6.93 5.25 10.22
CA ARG A 106 -7.57 6.32 9.46
C ARG A 106 -6.91 6.40 8.10
N THR A 107 -7.67 6.09 7.05
CA THR A 107 -7.13 6.13 5.70
C THR A 107 -7.51 7.43 5.01
N MET A 108 -6.62 7.89 4.14
CA MET A 108 -6.90 9.06 3.31
C MET A 108 -7.66 8.65 2.07
N GLU A 109 -7.25 7.57 1.46
CA GLU A 109 -7.85 7.03 0.25
C GLU A 109 -7.75 5.54 0.29
N TYR A 110 -8.67 4.87 -0.43
CA TYR A 110 -8.44 3.46 -0.65
C TYR A 110 -9.02 3.01 -1.98
N TYR A 111 -8.49 1.90 -2.47
CA TYR A 111 -8.83 1.35 -3.77
C TYR A 111 -8.98 -0.14 -3.62
N ASP A 112 -10.03 -0.71 -4.22
CA ASP A 112 -10.15 -2.15 -4.33
C ASP A 112 -9.64 -2.53 -5.70
N ILE A 113 -8.63 -3.39 -5.74
CA ILE A 113 -7.98 -3.78 -6.98
C ILE A 113 -8.25 -5.23 -7.21
N SER A 114 -8.86 -5.53 -8.37
CA SER A 114 -9.24 -6.89 -8.73
C SER A 114 -8.47 -7.35 -9.96
N PHE A 115 -8.58 -8.64 -10.23
CA PHE A 115 -7.86 -9.21 -11.36
C PHE A 115 -8.75 -9.23 -12.59
N TYR A 116 -9.14 -8.07 -13.05
CA TYR A 116 -9.79 -7.96 -14.34
C TYR A 116 -8.74 -7.98 -15.44
N GLU A 117 -9.17 -8.31 -16.62
CA GLU A 117 -8.33 -8.04 -17.77
C GLU A 117 -8.13 -6.55 -17.84
N GLU A 118 -6.97 -6.17 -18.35
CA GLU A 118 -6.60 -4.76 -18.33
C GLU A 118 -7.64 -3.87 -18.97
N ASP A 119 -8.17 -4.31 -20.12
CA ASP A 119 -9.17 -3.51 -20.82
C ASP A 119 -10.45 -3.39 -20.01
N GLU A 120 -10.87 -4.47 -19.39
CA GLU A 120 -12.06 -4.43 -18.56
C GLU A 120 -11.90 -3.52 -17.39
N PHE A 121 -10.73 -3.57 -16.79
CA PHE A 121 -10.47 -2.72 -15.66
C PHE A 121 -10.56 -1.25 -16.05
N LYS A 122 -9.91 -0.89 -17.14
CA LYS A 122 -9.92 0.49 -17.59
C LYS A 122 -11.31 0.98 -17.91
N ALA A 123 -12.12 0.11 -18.50
CA ALA A 123 -13.48 0.48 -18.87
C ALA A 123 -14.37 0.70 -17.64
N ASN A 124 -14.03 0.08 -16.53
CA ASN A 124 -14.88 0.11 -15.35
C ASN A 124 -14.42 1.06 -14.27
N ILE A 125 -13.28 1.72 -14.48
CA ILE A 125 -12.80 2.68 -13.50
C ILE A 125 -13.58 3.97 -13.63
N PRO A 126 -14.27 4.40 -12.58
CA PRO A 126 -14.94 5.69 -12.64
C PRO A 126 -13.92 6.82 -12.55
N PRO A 127 -14.30 8.04 -12.92
CA PRO A 127 -13.39 9.17 -12.81
C PRO A 127 -12.82 9.35 -11.42
N ASN A 128 -13.60 9.02 -10.40
CA ASN A 128 -13.14 9.06 -9.02
C ASN A 128 -13.09 7.65 -8.52
N PHE A 129 -12.06 6.96 -8.90
CA PHE A 129 -11.95 5.54 -8.61
C PHE A 129 -11.81 5.25 -7.14
N LYS A 130 -11.37 6.17 -6.38
CA LYS A 130 -11.14 5.95 -4.96
C LYS A 130 -12.43 5.96 -4.19
N GLU A 131 -12.45 5.19 -3.13
CA GLU A 131 -13.60 5.14 -2.26
C GLU A 131 -13.45 6.13 -1.14
N ILE A 132 -14.55 6.34 -0.44
CA ILE A 132 -14.49 7.17 0.74
C ILE A 132 -13.71 6.43 1.80
N ASN A 133 -12.97 7.17 2.58
CA ASN A 133 -12.18 6.59 3.64
C ASN A 133 -13.03 5.87 4.63
N GLU A 134 -12.62 4.67 4.90
CA GLU A 134 -13.31 3.83 5.86
C GLU A 134 -12.29 3.40 6.88
N PRO A 135 -12.49 3.74 8.13
CA PRO A 135 -11.59 3.20 9.15
C PRO A 135 -11.84 1.72 9.28
N PHE A 136 -10.80 1.03 9.64
CA PHE A 136 -11.02 -0.39 9.80
C PHE A 136 -11.04 -0.85 11.16
#